data_36e1dba114ed811a54cd2adee987e189
#
_entry.id   36e1dba114ed811a54cd2adee987e189
#
_cell.length_a   1.000
_cell.length_b   1.000
_cell.length_c   1.000
_cell.angle_alpha   90.00
_cell.angle_beta   90.00
_cell.angle_gamma   90.00
#
_symmetry.space_group_name_H-M   'P 1'
#
loop_
_entity.id
_entity.type
_entity.pdbx_description
1 polymer ?
#
loop_
_entity_poly.entity_id
_entity_poly.type
_entity_poly.pdbx_seq_one_letter_code
_entity_poly.pdbx_strand_id
1 'polypeptide(L)'
;MLPRMAEFPTNPARFDPYKNFNFRVKWDGQYVPAITRVSGLLRTTGVVENREGGDLSTSRKSAGLTQFAPIILERGLTDDPAFENWTNLVWQFGAGSESSLNEFRKNIYVELYNEAGQLVRAYKVFRCWPSEYQPLSQLDANIAAVLVESLTLQNEGWERDTSVVPPAQT
;
A
#
# COMPACT_ATOMS: atom_id res chain seq x y z
N MET A 1 1.04 -51.77 -28.37
CA MET A 1 0.31 -51.13 -27.24
C MET A 1 1.07 -49.85 -26.85
N LEU A 2 0.57 -48.68 -27.27
CA LEU A 2 1.20 -47.42 -26.91
C LEU A 2 0.87 -47.10 -25.47
N PRO A 3 1.82 -46.61 -24.66
CA PRO A 3 1.53 -46.21 -23.29
C PRO A 3 0.56 -45.03 -23.30
N ARG A 4 -0.55 -45.14 -22.58
CA ARG A 4 -1.45 -44.04 -22.31
C ARG A 4 -0.64 -42.94 -21.62
N MET A 5 -0.50 -41.80 -22.30
CA MET A 5 -0.04 -40.58 -21.62
C MET A 5 -1.01 -40.32 -20.48
N ALA A 6 -0.48 -40.16 -19.27
CA ALA A 6 -1.24 -39.71 -18.14
C ALA A 6 -1.75 -38.30 -18.46
N GLU A 7 -3.01 -38.17 -18.77
CA GLU A 7 -3.68 -36.89 -18.81
C GLU A 7 -3.71 -36.35 -17.38
N PHE A 8 -2.91 -35.33 -17.10
CA PHE A 8 -3.05 -34.58 -15.86
C PHE A 8 -4.42 -33.91 -15.89
N PRO A 9 -5.30 -34.18 -14.92
CA PRO A 9 -6.59 -33.51 -14.86
C PRO A 9 -6.34 -32.02 -14.73
N THR A 10 -6.68 -31.24 -15.73
CA THR A 10 -6.75 -29.78 -15.63
C THR A 10 -7.77 -29.46 -14.57
N ASN A 11 -7.32 -28.95 -13.41
CA ASN A 11 -8.19 -28.48 -12.38
C ASN A 11 -8.82 -27.14 -12.83
N PRO A 12 -10.11 -27.10 -13.23
CA PRO A 12 -10.74 -25.88 -13.73
C PRO A 12 -10.90 -24.80 -12.66
N ALA A 13 -10.62 -25.11 -11.38
CA ALA A 13 -10.69 -24.19 -10.26
C ALA A 13 -9.31 -23.69 -9.80
N ARG A 14 -8.26 -23.84 -10.62
CA ARG A 14 -6.95 -23.31 -10.30
C ARG A 14 -6.93 -21.80 -10.46
N PHE A 15 -6.93 -21.08 -9.37
CA PHE A 15 -6.71 -19.64 -9.33
C PHE A 15 -5.22 -19.37 -9.14
N ASP A 16 -4.57 -18.81 -10.14
CA ASP A 16 -3.20 -18.33 -9.97
C ASP A 16 -3.24 -16.97 -9.23
N PRO A 17 -2.43 -16.79 -8.18
CA PRO A 17 -2.39 -15.52 -7.47
C PRO A 17 -1.85 -14.41 -8.35
N TYR A 18 -2.33 -13.19 -8.14
CA TYR A 18 -1.81 -12.02 -8.85
C TYR A 18 -0.34 -11.78 -8.49
N LYS A 19 0.46 -11.48 -9.50
CA LYS A 19 1.86 -11.11 -9.32
C LYS A 19 1.96 -9.66 -8.84
N ASN A 20 2.96 -9.36 -8.04
CA ASN A 20 3.09 -8.08 -7.34
C ASN A 20 3.82 -6.98 -8.11
N PHE A 21 4.24 -7.21 -9.35
CA PHE A 21 5.07 -6.24 -10.08
C PHE A 21 4.27 -5.22 -10.91
N ASN A 22 2.99 -5.45 -11.12
CA ASN A 22 2.13 -4.56 -11.90
C ASN A 22 1.21 -3.77 -10.96
N PHE A 23 1.69 -2.66 -10.46
CA PHE A 23 0.90 -1.75 -9.63
C PHE A 23 1.16 -0.29 -10.00
N ARG A 24 0.20 0.58 -9.69
CA ARG A 24 0.30 2.03 -9.82
C ARG A 24 -0.28 2.71 -8.60
N VAL A 25 0.25 3.88 -8.29
CA VAL A 25 -0.25 4.75 -7.22
C VAL A 25 -0.73 6.05 -7.83
N LYS A 26 -1.87 6.54 -7.39
CA LYS A 26 -2.38 7.85 -7.81
C LYS A 26 -2.95 8.63 -6.65
N TRP A 27 -2.84 9.94 -6.72
CA TRP A 27 -3.54 10.92 -5.90
C TRP A 27 -3.82 12.18 -6.72
N ASP A 28 -4.80 12.97 -6.28
CA ASP A 28 -5.26 14.17 -7.01
C ASP A 28 -5.60 13.89 -8.48
N GLY A 29 -6.09 12.68 -8.78
CA GLY A 29 -6.45 12.26 -10.15
C GLY A 29 -5.27 11.97 -11.07
N GLN A 30 -4.03 12.01 -10.58
CA GLN A 30 -2.83 11.78 -11.37
C GLN A 30 -2.04 10.58 -10.87
N TYR A 31 -1.47 9.80 -11.79
CA TYR A 31 -0.54 8.73 -11.45
C TYR A 31 0.82 9.29 -11.09
N VAL A 32 1.38 8.74 -10.02
CA VAL A 32 2.73 9.08 -9.59
C VAL A 32 3.73 8.23 -10.37
N PRO A 33 4.65 8.87 -11.12
CA PRO A 33 5.59 8.13 -11.93
C PRO A 33 6.68 7.45 -11.09
N ALA A 34 7.27 6.42 -11.66
CA ALA A 34 8.47 5.75 -11.17
C ALA A 34 8.38 5.09 -9.79
N ILE A 35 7.20 4.88 -9.24
CA ILE A 35 7.03 4.10 -8.00
C ILE A 35 7.51 2.67 -8.24
N THR A 36 8.51 2.26 -7.47
CA THR A 36 9.12 0.93 -7.53
C THR A 36 8.68 0.02 -6.41
N ARG A 37 8.25 0.62 -5.29
CA ARG A 37 7.83 -0.14 -4.11
C ARG A 37 6.74 0.59 -3.34
N VAL A 38 5.77 -0.19 -2.89
CA VAL A 38 4.75 0.19 -1.90
C VAL A 38 4.82 -0.81 -0.77
N SER A 39 4.94 -0.37 0.48
CA SER A 39 4.82 -1.27 1.62
C SER A 39 3.40 -1.83 1.69
N GLY A 40 3.25 -3.03 2.24
CA GLY A 40 1.92 -3.66 2.35
C GLY A 40 0.94 -2.80 3.17
N LEU A 41 -0.34 -2.94 2.88
CA LEU A 41 -1.42 -2.38 3.69
C LEU A 41 -1.63 -3.28 4.90
N LEU A 42 -1.45 -2.77 6.11
CA LEU A 42 -1.60 -3.51 7.35
C LEU A 42 -2.58 -2.82 8.28
N ARG A 43 -3.53 -3.60 8.77
CA ARG A 43 -4.47 -3.20 9.81
C ARG A 43 -4.33 -4.18 10.98
N THR A 44 -4.12 -3.66 12.18
CA THR A 44 -3.97 -4.45 13.38
C THR A 44 -5.04 -4.04 14.39
N THR A 45 -5.76 -5.02 14.94
CA THR A 45 -6.70 -4.80 16.02
C THR A 45 -6.11 -5.38 17.30
N GLY A 46 -5.98 -4.58 18.33
CA GLY A 46 -5.51 -5.01 19.64
C GLY A 46 -6.43 -6.08 20.23
N VAL A 47 -5.87 -6.95 21.05
CA VAL A 47 -6.64 -7.98 21.77
C VAL A 47 -6.69 -7.58 23.25
N VAL A 48 -7.89 -7.51 23.78
CA VAL A 48 -8.12 -7.30 25.22
C VAL A 48 -8.46 -8.66 25.82
N GLU A 49 -7.63 -9.10 26.77
CA GLU A 49 -7.87 -10.35 27.51
C GLU A 49 -8.52 -10.05 28.84
N ASN A 50 -9.69 -10.61 29.08
CA ASN A 50 -10.39 -10.57 30.34
C ASN A 50 -10.48 -11.97 30.94
N ARG A 51 -10.16 -12.06 32.23
CA ARG A 51 -10.31 -13.29 33.01
C ARG A 51 -11.21 -13.02 34.20
N GLU A 52 -12.31 -13.74 34.29
CA GLU A 52 -13.16 -13.76 35.47
C GLU A 52 -12.62 -14.78 36.46
N GLY A 53 -12.74 -14.51 37.77
CA GLY A 53 -12.20 -15.36 38.85
C GLY A 53 -12.74 -16.79 38.91
N GLY A 54 -13.76 -17.14 38.10
CA GLY A 54 -14.29 -18.48 37.97
C GLY A 54 -13.82 -19.24 36.72
N ASP A 55 -13.05 -18.64 35.83
CA ASP A 55 -12.53 -19.27 34.61
C ASP A 55 -11.31 -20.13 34.91
N LEU A 56 -11.48 -21.44 34.81
CA LEU A 56 -10.46 -22.42 35.26
C LEU A 56 -9.27 -22.59 34.31
N SER A 57 -9.34 -22.25 33.01
CA SER A 57 -8.23 -22.51 32.08
C SER A 57 -8.07 -21.63 30.84
N THR A 58 -9.04 -20.82 30.45
CA THR A 58 -8.97 -20.01 29.24
C THR A 58 -9.36 -18.55 29.49
N SER A 59 -8.57 -17.60 28.97
CA SER A 59 -8.92 -16.18 28.96
C SER A 59 -9.91 -15.89 27.83
N ARG A 60 -10.87 -15.00 28.08
CA ARG A 60 -11.76 -14.47 27.05
C ARG A 60 -11.06 -13.35 26.32
N LYS A 61 -11.12 -13.38 24.99
CA LYS A 61 -10.49 -12.37 24.13
C LYS A 61 -11.56 -11.51 23.48
N SER A 62 -11.43 -10.20 23.62
CA SER A 62 -12.28 -9.22 22.97
C SER A 62 -11.42 -8.31 22.06
N ALA A 63 -12.07 -7.73 21.04
CA ALA A 63 -11.40 -6.79 20.15
C ALA A 63 -11.16 -5.46 20.86
N GLY A 64 -9.93 -4.97 20.78
CA GLY A 64 -9.53 -3.66 21.26
C GLY A 64 -9.47 -2.61 20.14
N LEU A 65 -8.54 -1.67 20.26
CA LEU A 65 -8.34 -0.59 19.30
C LEU A 65 -7.76 -1.12 17.97
N THR A 66 -8.32 -0.65 16.86
CA THR A 66 -7.78 -0.92 15.52
C THR A 66 -6.84 0.21 15.10
N GLN A 67 -5.69 -0.16 14.57
CA GLN A 67 -4.65 0.74 14.05
C GLN A 67 -4.29 0.37 12.63
N PHE A 68 -3.96 1.38 11.84
CA PHE A 68 -3.48 1.25 10.47
C PHE A 68 -2.00 1.63 10.41
N ALA A 69 -1.19 0.73 9.86
CA ALA A 69 0.23 0.98 9.74
C ALA A 69 0.55 2.05 8.69
N PRO A 70 1.64 2.81 8.86
CA PRO A 70 2.13 3.72 7.83
C PRO A 70 2.44 2.97 6.53
N ILE A 71 2.32 3.69 5.40
CA ILE A 71 2.64 3.18 4.08
C ILE A 71 3.91 3.86 3.60
N ILE A 72 4.88 3.08 3.15
CA ILE A 72 6.13 3.59 2.59
C ILE A 72 6.06 3.45 1.08
N LEU A 73 6.24 4.57 0.38
CA LEU A 73 6.39 4.64 -1.06
C LEU A 73 7.86 4.88 -1.40
N GLU A 74 8.40 4.07 -2.30
CA GLU A 74 9.75 4.27 -2.81
C GLU A 74 9.69 4.41 -4.33
N ARG A 75 10.50 5.33 -4.85
CA ARG A 75 10.70 5.49 -6.29
C ARG A 75 12.15 5.81 -6.62
N GLY A 76 12.54 5.51 -7.86
CA GLY A 76 13.80 6.02 -8.37
C GLY A 76 13.79 7.54 -8.38
N LEU A 77 14.94 8.16 -8.14
CA LEU A 77 15.08 9.61 -8.18
C LEU A 77 14.66 10.14 -9.54
N THR A 78 13.75 11.11 -9.56
CA THR A 78 13.20 11.74 -10.76
C THR A 78 13.12 13.24 -10.59
N ASP A 79 12.93 13.98 -11.69
CA ASP A 79 12.70 15.42 -11.64
C ASP A 79 11.26 15.80 -11.27
N ASP A 80 10.39 14.83 -11.02
CA ASP A 80 9.01 15.07 -10.61
C ASP A 80 8.93 15.51 -9.15
N PRO A 81 8.43 16.72 -8.86
CA PRO A 81 8.43 17.30 -7.51
C PRO A 81 7.24 16.82 -6.65
N ALA A 82 6.48 15.81 -7.06
CA ALA A 82 5.22 15.44 -6.38
C ALA A 82 5.42 15.09 -4.89
N PHE A 83 6.48 14.36 -4.54
CA PHE A 83 6.79 14.02 -3.15
C PHE A 83 7.20 15.24 -2.35
N GLU A 84 8.10 16.04 -2.89
CA GLU A 84 8.61 17.25 -2.25
C GLU A 84 7.50 18.28 -2.02
N ASN A 85 6.68 18.54 -3.04
CA ASN A 85 5.58 19.50 -2.94
C ASN A 85 4.57 19.09 -1.85
N TRP A 86 4.23 17.81 -1.78
CA TRP A 86 3.30 17.33 -0.76
C TRP A 86 3.90 17.46 0.65
N THR A 87 5.16 17.09 0.81
CA THR A 87 5.86 17.21 2.10
C THR A 87 5.98 18.67 2.55
N ASN A 88 6.25 19.57 1.64
CA ASN A 88 6.35 21.00 1.94
C ASN A 88 5.03 21.58 2.44
N LEU A 89 3.88 21.11 1.96
CA LEU A 89 2.57 21.52 2.49
C LEU A 89 2.41 21.17 3.98
N VAL A 90 2.89 19.99 4.39
CA VAL A 90 2.86 19.58 5.81
C VAL A 90 3.79 20.43 6.66
N TRP A 91 4.98 20.72 6.16
CA TRP A 91 5.92 21.58 6.87
C TRP A 91 5.39 23.01 7.04
N GLN A 92 4.86 23.59 5.98
CA GLN A 92 4.27 24.93 6.05
C GLN A 92 3.16 25.03 7.09
N PHE A 93 2.32 23.99 7.19
CA PHE A 93 1.32 23.87 8.24
C PHE A 93 1.93 23.88 9.65
N GLY A 94 2.98 23.08 9.88
CA GLY A 94 3.69 23.02 11.16
C GLY A 94 4.42 24.31 11.54
N ALA A 95 4.79 25.12 10.53
CA ALA A 95 5.43 26.43 10.73
C ALA A 95 4.43 27.58 11.01
N GLY A 96 3.12 27.29 11.11
CA GLY A 96 2.10 28.28 11.46
C GLY A 96 1.62 29.12 10.29
N SER A 97 1.83 28.69 9.06
CA SER A 97 1.19 29.30 7.91
C SER A 97 -0.30 28.92 7.83
N GLU A 98 -1.12 29.75 7.21
CA GLU A 98 -2.58 29.56 7.14
C GLU A 98 -3.06 28.37 6.29
N SER A 99 -2.21 27.38 6.06
CA SER A 99 -2.56 26.16 5.32
C SER A 99 -3.62 25.37 6.08
N SER A 100 -4.72 25.07 5.42
CA SER A 100 -5.82 24.29 5.99
C SER A 100 -5.39 22.84 6.21
N LEU A 101 -5.80 22.23 7.33
CA LEU A 101 -5.65 20.80 7.61
C LEU A 101 -6.14 19.89 6.45
N ASN A 102 -7.05 20.40 5.64
CA ASN A 102 -7.60 19.66 4.50
C ASN A 102 -6.70 19.70 3.25
N GLU A 103 -5.76 20.65 3.17
CA GLU A 103 -4.94 20.82 1.96
C GLU A 103 -3.82 19.78 1.85
N PHE A 104 -3.24 19.36 2.96
CA PHE A 104 -2.17 18.39 2.92
C PHE A 104 -2.63 16.93 3.03
N ARG A 105 -3.87 16.69 3.47
CA ARG A 105 -4.43 15.33 3.55
C ARG A 105 -5.04 14.93 2.21
N LYS A 106 -4.55 13.82 1.66
CA LYS A 106 -5.00 13.30 0.37
C LYS A 106 -5.44 11.86 0.49
N ASN A 107 -6.42 11.48 -0.31
CA ASN A 107 -6.72 10.07 -0.52
C ASN A 107 -5.81 9.55 -1.63
N ILE A 108 -5.20 8.40 -1.39
CA ILE A 108 -4.39 7.71 -2.40
C ILE A 108 -5.08 6.44 -2.86
N TYR A 109 -4.81 6.05 -4.09
CA TYR A 109 -5.28 4.80 -4.67
C TYR A 109 -4.08 3.95 -5.04
N VAL A 110 -4.11 2.70 -4.61
CA VAL A 110 -3.13 1.68 -5.00
C VAL A 110 -3.85 0.71 -5.91
N GLU A 111 -3.45 0.67 -7.16
CA GLU A 111 -4.07 -0.11 -8.22
C GLU A 111 -3.16 -1.26 -8.63
N LEU A 112 -3.75 -2.45 -8.74
CA LEU A 112 -3.07 -3.68 -9.17
C LEU A 112 -3.57 -4.08 -10.54
N TYR A 113 -2.64 -4.42 -11.42
CA TYR A 113 -2.90 -4.82 -12.79
C TYR A 113 -2.44 -6.26 -13.03
N ASN A 114 -3.12 -6.96 -13.92
CA ASN A 114 -2.67 -8.28 -14.38
C ASN A 114 -1.57 -8.14 -15.47
N GLU A 115 -1.08 -9.26 -15.97
CA GLU A 115 -0.07 -9.29 -17.03
C GLU A 115 -0.57 -8.69 -18.35
N ALA A 116 -1.87 -8.71 -18.59
CA ALA A 116 -2.50 -8.08 -19.76
C ALA A 116 -2.71 -6.55 -19.58
N GLY A 117 -2.31 -5.97 -18.47
CA GLY A 117 -2.47 -4.55 -18.20
C GLY A 117 -3.87 -4.12 -17.80
N GLN A 118 -4.73 -5.06 -17.41
CA GLN A 118 -6.09 -4.77 -16.96
C GLN A 118 -6.12 -4.59 -15.45
N LEU A 119 -6.91 -3.62 -14.99
CA LEU A 119 -7.10 -3.36 -13.56
C LEU A 119 -7.86 -4.51 -12.91
N VAL A 120 -7.26 -5.16 -11.93
CA VAL A 120 -7.85 -6.32 -11.23
C VAL A 120 -8.26 -6.03 -9.80
N ARG A 121 -7.62 -5.05 -9.17
CA ARG A 121 -7.94 -4.65 -7.80
C ARG A 121 -7.43 -3.24 -7.51
N ALA A 122 -8.18 -2.51 -6.72
CA ALA A 122 -7.74 -1.22 -6.21
C ALA A 122 -8.04 -1.10 -4.71
N TYR A 123 -7.21 -0.36 -4.02
CA TYR A 123 -7.41 0.03 -2.63
C TYR A 123 -7.40 1.55 -2.54
N LYS A 124 -8.36 2.08 -1.81
CA LYS A 124 -8.42 3.49 -1.45
C LYS A 124 -7.93 3.66 -0.03
N VAL A 125 -6.95 4.51 0.15
CA VAL A 125 -6.37 4.86 1.44
C VAL A 125 -6.76 6.28 1.79
N PHE A 126 -7.33 6.45 2.99
CA PHE A 126 -7.98 7.69 3.38
C PHE A 126 -7.05 8.62 4.14
N ARG A 127 -7.18 9.90 3.83
CA ARG A 127 -6.61 11.02 4.58
C ARG A 127 -5.12 10.83 4.88
N CYS A 128 -4.37 10.47 3.86
CA CYS A 128 -2.93 10.29 3.93
C CYS A 128 -2.22 11.63 4.02
N TRP A 129 -1.13 11.64 4.77
CA TRP A 129 -0.20 12.75 4.83
C TRP A 129 1.22 12.26 5.07
N PRO A 130 2.23 12.89 4.47
CA PRO A 130 3.61 12.48 4.64
C PRO A 130 4.14 12.84 6.02
N SER A 131 4.61 11.83 6.76
CA SER A 131 5.26 11.99 8.07
C SER A 131 6.78 11.98 7.98
N GLU A 132 7.33 11.39 6.93
CA GLU A 132 8.75 11.29 6.70
C GLU A 132 9.03 11.36 5.19
N TYR A 133 10.02 12.14 4.81
CA TYR A 133 10.48 12.27 3.45
C TYR A 133 12.00 12.18 3.38
N GLN A 134 12.48 11.23 2.62
CA GLN A 134 13.90 11.04 2.35
C GLN A 134 14.14 11.30 0.84
N PRO A 135 14.67 12.50 0.47
CA PRO A 135 14.86 12.85 -0.92
C PRO A 135 16.02 12.10 -1.58
N LEU A 136 16.95 11.60 -0.79
CA LEU A 136 18.13 10.86 -1.26
C LEU A 136 18.40 9.66 -0.36
N SER A 137 18.61 8.50 -0.98
CA SER A 137 19.20 7.37 -0.30
C SER A 137 20.68 7.63 0.01
N GLN A 138 21.31 6.75 0.78
CA GLN A 138 22.73 6.86 1.07
C GLN A 138 23.56 6.92 -0.22
N LEU A 139 24.47 7.89 -0.26
CA LEU A 139 25.41 8.07 -1.38
C LEU A 139 26.74 7.40 -1.03
N ASP A 140 27.15 6.43 -1.83
CA ASP A 140 28.46 5.80 -1.74
C ASP A 140 29.07 5.68 -3.14
N ALA A 141 30.18 6.39 -3.37
CA ALA A 141 30.86 6.39 -4.66
C ALA A 141 31.46 5.03 -5.05
N ASN A 142 31.61 4.12 -4.10
CA ASN A 142 32.15 2.78 -4.33
C ASN A 142 31.09 1.74 -4.70
N ILE A 143 29.79 2.10 -4.60
CA ILE A 143 28.67 1.21 -4.86
C ILE A 143 27.85 1.74 -6.04
N ALA A 144 27.74 0.94 -7.10
CA ALA A 144 26.85 1.24 -8.21
C ALA A 144 25.41 0.90 -7.79
N ALA A 145 24.68 1.88 -7.27
CA ALA A 145 23.29 1.73 -6.86
C ALA A 145 22.39 2.79 -7.50
N VAL A 146 21.14 2.45 -7.73
CA VAL A 146 20.12 3.40 -8.16
C VAL A 146 19.75 4.28 -6.97
N LEU A 147 19.73 5.60 -7.18
CA LEU A 147 19.27 6.54 -6.16
C LEU A 147 17.76 6.40 -5.98
N VAL A 148 17.32 6.31 -4.75
CA VAL A 148 15.93 6.14 -4.38
C VAL A 148 15.51 7.26 -3.45
N GLU A 149 14.34 7.81 -3.69
CA GLU A 149 13.64 8.66 -2.72
C GLU A 149 12.48 7.90 -2.08
N SER A 150 12.20 8.17 -0.82
CA SER A 150 11.12 7.52 -0.08
C SER A 150 10.22 8.50 0.64
N LEU A 151 8.96 8.13 0.74
CA LEU A 151 7.91 8.90 1.40
C LEU A 151 7.12 7.98 2.33
N THR A 152 7.09 8.30 3.62
CA THR A 152 6.27 7.57 4.59
C THR A 152 4.98 8.32 4.82
N LEU A 153 3.86 7.66 4.56
CA LEU A 153 2.52 8.21 4.68
C LEU A 153 1.82 7.64 5.91
N GLN A 154 1.31 8.52 6.75
CA GLN A 154 0.30 8.17 7.74
C GLN A 154 -1.07 8.14 7.08
N ASN A 155 -1.99 7.33 7.58
CA ASN A 155 -3.33 7.21 7.04
C ASN A 155 -4.36 6.97 8.15
N GLU A 156 -5.62 7.25 7.85
CA GLU A 156 -6.75 7.03 8.76
C GLU A 156 -7.55 5.76 8.41
N GLY A 157 -7.03 4.95 7.53
CA GLY A 157 -7.63 3.70 7.12
C GLY A 157 -7.59 3.47 5.62
N TRP A 158 -7.96 2.27 5.23
CA TRP A 158 -8.05 1.88 3.82
C TRP A 158 -9.18 0.87 3.62
N GLU A 159 -9.69 0.85 2.41
CA GLU A 159 -10.69 -0.13 1.98
C GLU A 159 -10.41 -0.61 0.55
N ARG A 160 -10.92 -1.78 0.24
CA ARG A 160 -10.91 -2.28 -1.13
C ARG A 160 -11.99 -1.54 -1.94
N ASP A 161 -11.63 -1.07 -3.12
CA ASP A 161 -12.59 -0.55 -4.09
C ASP A 161 -13.36 -1.70 -4.73
N THR A 162 -14.61 -1.87 -4.33
CA THR A 162 -15.50 -2.93 -4.81
C THR A 162 -16.10 -2.63 -6.18
N SER A 163 -15.94 -1.41 -6.69
CA SER A 163 -16.37 -1.04 -8.05
C SER A 163 -15.50 -1.66 -9.14
N VAL A 164 -14.26 -2.06 -8.78
CA VAL A 164 -13.35 -2.75 -9.69
C VAL A 164 -13.72 -4.23 -9.76
N VAL A 165 -14.24 -4.63 -10.92
CA VAL A 165 -14.54 -6.03 -11.21
C VAL A 165 -13.35 -6.64 -11.92
N PRO A 166 -12.69 -7.67 -11.36
CA PRO A 166 -11.60 -8.33 -12.04
C PRO A 166 -12.11 -9.00 -13.33
N PRO A 167 -11.34 -8.93 -14.44
CA PRO A 167 -11.71 -9.62 -15.67
C PRO A 167 -11.77 -11.13 -15.43
N ALA A 168 -12.62 -11.81 -16.19
CA ALA A 168 -12.70 -13.27 -16.14
C ALA A 168 -11.33 -13.87 -16.48
N GLN A 169 -10.86 -14.77 -15.64
CA GLN A 169 -9.63 -15.53 -15.93
C GLN A 169 -9.99 -16.53 -17.04
N THR A 170 -9.35 -16.37 -18.18
CA THR A 170 -9.44 -17.31 -19.31
C THR A 170 -8.33 -18.33 -19.21
#